data_2c5f94cfc959d35c412be1e16e361695
#
_entry.id   2c5f94cfc959d35c412be1e16e361695
#
_cell.length_a   1.000
_cell.length_b   1.000
_cell.length_c   1.000
_cell.angle_alpha   90.00
_cell.angle_beta   90.00
_cell.angle_gamma   90.00
#
_symmetry.space_group_name_H-M   'P 1'
#
loop_
_entity.id
_entity.type
_entity.pdbx_description
1 polymer ?
#
loop_
_entity_poly.entity_id
_entity_poly.type
_entity_poly.pdbx_seq_one_letter_code
_entity_poly.pdbx_strand_id
1 'polypeptide(L)'
;MKKSILLYLICFYFICDAKSQEYSIVIRDGHVIDPKNNIDGVMDIAIADGKIAQVAKNIDPKKAVQVVNAKGLYVMPGLIDIHSHNFYGTEPDHAYSNGTSALPPDGFTFRTGVTTVVDAGGSGWKTFPIFKRNVIDNSQTRVLAMLNIVGEGMRGGPYEQNTNDMDSKMTGLVAKMYPGVIVGVKVAHYNGHEWTPVDRAVEAGKMADIPVMVDFGGSNPPLSIRELFMKHLRPGDIFTHAFGQLNSREAIVDTNTNKVKPFVFEAQKRGIIFDVGYGGISFAFSQAIPALKDGFLPNSISTDIHIGSMNNAMKDQTSVMSKFLAMGMKLQDVIKASTWNPATEIKRQDLGNLSVGAEADVAILNLRSGKFGMFDYKGYKIESDKKLECEMTIKGGKIVYDLNGIANPIYPPPPAIVPQRTH
;
A
#
# COMPACT_ATOMS: atom_id res chain seq x y z
N MET A 1 20.16 87.15 -0.01
CA MET A 1 20.48 86.07 0.93
C MET A 1 19.36 85.04 0.88
N LYS A 2 19.56 83.96 0.15
CA LYS A 2 18.61 82.83 0.10
C LYS A 2 19.10 81.74 1.07
N LYS A 3 18.31 81.47 2.11
CA LYS A 3 18.59 80.35 3.07
C LYS A 3 17.98 79.06 2.49
N SER A 4 18.83 78.13 2.10
CA SER A 4 18.41 76.75 1.75
C SER A 4 18.25 75.93 3.03
N ILE A 5 17.04 75.41 3.28
CA ILE A 5 16.74 74.47 4.33
C ILE A 5 16.94 73.06 3.76
N LEU A 6 17.92 72.34 4.27
CA LEU A 6 18.22 70.98 3.92
C LEU A 6 17.36 70.02 4.84
N LEU A 7 16.37 69.37 4.23
CA LEU A 7 15.49 68.47 4.93
C LEU A 7 16.14 67.05 4.92
N TYR A 8 16.60 66.55 6.08
CA TYR A 8 17.08 65.20 6.21
C TYR A 8 15.88 64.24 6.38
N LEU A 9 15.63 63.44 5.37
CA LEU A 9 14.66 62.34 5.44
C LEU A 9 15.35 61.17 6.11
N ILE A 10 15.01 60.88 7.39
CA ILE A 10 15.45 59.69 8.10
C ILE A 10 14.51 58.56 7.71
N CYS A 11 14.93 57.69 6.77
CA CYS A 11 14.24 56.44 6.49
C CYS A 11 14.50 55.42 7.63
N PHE A 12 13.53 55.25 8.48
CA PHE A 12 13.51 54.09 9.40
C PHE A 12 13.24 52.83 8.57
N TYR A 13 14.26 52.04 8.29
CA TYR A 13 14.12 50.68 7.84
C TYR A 13 13.61 49.85 9.02
N PHE A 14 12.32 49.57 9.07
CA PHE A 14 11.80 48.45 9.84
C PHE A 14 12.31 47.18 9.18
N ILE A 15 13.38 46.58 9.69
CA ILE A 15 13.75 45.19 9.40
C ILE A 15 12.70 44.37 10.11
N CYS A 16 11.63 44.03 9.39
CA CYS A 16 10.73 42.97 9.79
C CYS A 16 11.56 41.67 9.67
N ASP A 17 12.02 41.13 10.79
CA ASP A 17 12.50 39.75 10.84
C ASP A 17 11.33 38.84 10.46
N ALA A 18 11.08 38.71 9.16
CA ALA A 18 10.28 37.63 8.64
C ALA A 18 11.06 36.33 8.91
N LYS A 19 10.85 35.75 10.09
CA LYS A 19 11.30 34.39 10.34
C LYS A 19 10.70 33.52 9.24
N SER A 20 11.49 33.20 8.24
CA SER A 20 11.12 32.25 7.21
C SER A 20 10.72 30.96 7.91
N GLN A 21 9.47 30.53 7.68
CA GLN A 21 9.02 29.23 8.16
C GLN A 21 9.82 28.17 7.40
N GLU A 22 10.60 27.39 8.15
CA GLU A 22 11.54 26.40 7.60
C GLU A 22 10.80 25.14 7.12
N TYR A 23 9.63 24.86 7.76
CA TYR A 23 8.85 23.65 7.50
C TYR A 23 7.43 23.99 7.05
N SER A 24 6.91 23.22 6.09
CA SER A 24 5.50 23.30 5.70
C SER A 24 4.60 22.69 6.81
N ILE A 25 5.01 21.57 7.37
CA ILE A 25 4.28 20.85 8.43
C ILE A 25 5.27 20.37 9.48
N VAL A 26 4.88 20.47 10.76
CA VAL A 26 5.50 19.72 11.87
C VAL A 26 4.44 18.86 12.54
N ILE A 27 4.63 17.55 12.52
CA ILE A 27 3.84 16.56 13.26
C ILE A 27 4.51 16.38 14.63
N ARG A 28 3.78 16.60 15.72
CA ARG A 28 4.33 16.60 17.06
C ARG A 28 3.78 15.50 17.95
N ASP A 29 4.63 15.06 18.87
CA ASP A 29 4.28 14.19 20.00
C ASP A 29 3.66 12.84 19.58
N GLY A 30 3.82 12.41 18.31
CA GLY A 30 3.31 11.14 17.82
C GLY A 30 4.20 9.95 18.19
N HIS A 31 3.62 8.78 18.39
CA HIS A 31 4.38 7.54 18.50
C HIS A 31 4.80 7.09 17.10
N VAL A 32 6.02 7.44 16.71
CA VAL A 32 6.55 7.12 15.36
C VAL A 32 7.02 5.67 15.33
N ILE A 33 6.54 4.93 14.30
CA ILE A 33 7.02 3.58 13.97
C ILE A 33 7.51 3.61 12.53
N ASP A 34 8.83 3.55 12.36
CA ASP A 34 9.50 3.48 11.05
C ASP A 34 10.44 2.27 11.01
N PRO A 35 9.99 1.14 10.44
CA PRO A 35 10.75 -0.11 10.46
C PRO A 35 12.10 -0.04 9.73
N LYS A 36 12.21 0.76 8.66
CA LYS A 36 13.48 0.94 7.94
C LYS A 36 14.55 1.56 8.81
N ASN A 37 14.18 2.59 9.60
CA ASN A 37 15.10 3.37 10.40
C ASN A 37 15.18 2.89 11.85
N ASN A 38 14.52 1.77 12.19
CA ASN A 38 14.44 1.20 13.54
C ASN A 38 13.91 2.22 14.57
N ILE A 39 12.96 3.06 14.19
CA ILE A 39 12.31 4.02 15.09
C ILE A 39 11.02 3.38 15.62
N ASP A 40 10.89 3.40 16.96
CA ASP A 40 9.69 3.00 17.69
C ASP A 40 9.62 3.81 18.98
N GLY A 41 8.95 4.97 18.93
CA GLY A 41 8.86 5.86 20.08
C GLY A 41 8.32 7.25 19.77
N VAL A 42 8.13 8.06 20.80
CA VAL A 42 7.59 9.42 20.65
C VAL A 42 8.62 10.33 20.00
N MET A 43 8.28 10.86 18.83
CA MET A 43 9.12 11.74 18.00
C MET A 43 8.25 12.80 17.30
N ASP A 44 8.91 13.85 16.84
CA ASP A 44 8.35 14.83 15.91
C ASP A 44 8.88 14.61 14.51
N ILE A 45 8.09 14.98 13.50
CA ILE A 45 8.47 14.91 12.09
C ILE A 45 8.26 16.29 11.46
N ALA A 46 9.33 16.85 10.86
CA ALA A 46 9.25 18.05 10.06
C ALA A 46 9.22 17.72 8.56
N ILE A 47 8.36 18.42 7.83
CA ILE A 47 8.18 18.27 6.39
C ILE A 47 8.49 19.61 5.73
N ALA A 48 9.33 19.60 4.69
CA ALA A 48 9.62 20.75 3.83
C ALA A 48 9.69 20.28 2.38
N ASP A 49 9.20 21.11 1.44
CA ASP A 49 9.26 20.85 0.00
C ASP A 49 8.76 19.46 -0.42
N GLY A 50 7.73 18.97 0.27
CA GLY A 50 7.14 17.65 0.01
C GLY A 50 7.98 16.46 0.49
N LYS A 51 9.04 16.70 1.27
CA LYS A 51 9.97 15.69 1.77
C LYS A 51 10.06 15.69 3.29
N ILE A 52 10.45 14.56 3.86
CA ILE A 52 10.85 14.48 5.26
C ILE A 52 12.13 15.30 5.45
N ALA A 53 12.03 16.40 6.20
CA ALA A 53 13.17 17.26 6.49
C ALA A 53 13.90 16.82 7.75
N GLN A 54 13.16 16.37 8.77
CA GLN A 54 13.74 15.95 10.03
C GLN A 54 12.81 14.96 10.76
N VAL A 55 13.41 13.98 11.48
CA VAL A 55 12.74 13.16 12.47
C VAL A 55 13.56 13.27 13.76
N ALA A 56 13.01 13.89 14.78
CA ALA A 56 13.74 14.16 16.02
C ALA A 56 12.78 14.35 17.21
N LYS A 57 13.33 14.42 18.42
CA LYS A 57 12.55 14.88 19.60
C LYS A 57 12.56 16.42 19.63
N ASN A 58 11.42 17.03 19.97
CA ASN A 58 11.29 18.46 20.25
C ASN A 58 11.68 19.39 19.08
N ILE A 59 11.09 19.18 17.91
CA ILE A 59 11.21 20.12 16.79
C ILE A 59 10.43 21.40 17.13
N ASP A 60 11.07 22.60 16.96
CA ASP A 60 10.42 23.88 17.28
C ASP A 60 9.21 24.14 16.35
N PRO A 61 7.96 24.13 16.89
CA PRO A 61 6.75 24.32 16.09
C PRO A 61 6.64 25.73 15.48
N LYS A 62 7.36 26.72 16.03
CA LYS A 62 7.36 28.10 15.51
C LYS A 62 8.02 28.21 14.13
N LYS A 63 8.77 27.17 13.73
CA LYS A 63 9.42 27.09 12.41
C LYS A 63 8.49 26.50 11.34
N ALA A 64 7.27 26.09 11.69
CA ALA A 64 6.32 25.46 10.78
C ALA A 64 5.18 26.39 10.39
N VAL A 65 4.73 26.26 9.13
CA VAL A 65 3.49 26.89 8.65
C VAL A 65 2.28 26.26 9.33
N GLN A 66 2.29 24.94 9.47
CA GLN A 66 1.21 24.15 10.06
C GLN A 66 1.77 23.17 11.10
N VAL A 67 1.06 23.03 12.21
CA VAL A 67 1.43 22.09 13.29
C VAL A 67 0.29 21.09 13.46
N VAL A 68 0.64 19.81 13.42
CA VAL A 68 -0.27 18.69 13.66
C VAL A 68 0.07 18.07 15.01
N ASN A 69 -0.87 18.05 15.94
CA ASN A 69 -0.70 17.38 17.22
C ASN A 69 -1.11 15.92 17.12
N ALA A 70 -0.14 15.01 17.09
CA ALA A 70 -0.35 13.56 16.99
C ALA A 70 -0.22 12.84 18.35
N LYS A 71 -0.36 13.55 19.46
CA LYS A 71 -0.27 12.96 20.81
C LYS A 71 -1.30 11.83 20.99
N GLY A 72 -0.81 10.64 21.35
CA GLY A 72 -1.66 9.45 21.52
C GLY A 72 -1.96 8.71 20.23
N LEU A 73 -1.46 9.18 19.09
CA LEU A 73 -1.60 8.55 17.79
C LEU A 73 -0.29 7.89 17.35
N TYR A 74 -0.40 6.93 16.43
CA TYR A 74 0.73 6.28 15.79
C TYR A 74 1.02 6.95 14.45
N VAL A 75 2.26 7.33 14.24
CA VAL A 75 2.75 7.98 13.01
C VAL A 75 3.69 7.02 12.29
N MET A 76 3.46 6.77 11.02
CA MET A 76 4.23 5.81 10.25
C MET A 76 4.37 6.28 8.79
N PRO A 77 5.26 5.66 7.98
CA PRO A 77 5.27 5.88 6.54
C PRO A 77 3.88 5.64 5.94
N GLY A 78 3.56 6.35 4.88
CA GLY A 78 2.34 6.09 4.12
C GLY A 78 2.22 4.62 3.75
N LEU A 79 1.05 4.03 3.97
CA LEU A 79 0.81 2.61 3.72
C LEU A 79 0.90 2.29 2.23
N ILE A 80 1.39 1.09 1.94
CA ILE A 80 1.55 0.57 0.58
C ILE A 80 0.74 -0.71 0.44
N ASP A 81 -0.25 -0.69 -0.45
CA ASP A 81 -1.06 -1.84 -0.81
C ASP A 81 -0.58 -2.41 -2.15
N ILE A 82 0.10 -3.55 -2.13
CA ILE A 82 0.68 -4.15 -3.33
C ILE A 82 -0.29 -5.03 -4.12
N HIS A 83 -1.54 -5.14 -3.68
CA HIS A 83 -2.56 -5.92 -4.35
C HIS A 83 -3.89 -5.17 -4.36
N SER A 84 -4.13 -4.42 -5.43
CA SER A 84 -5.34 -3.64 -5.63
C SER A 84 -5.79 -3.72 -7.10
N HIS A 85 -7.02 -3.31 -7.39
CA HIS A 85 -7.56 -3.28 -8.74
C HIS A 85 -8.07 -1.87 -9.06
N ASN A 86 -7.27 -1.13 -9.84
CA ASN A 86 -7.47 0.29 -10.11
C ASN A 86 -7.67 0.65 -11.58
N PHE A 87 -7.55 -0.31 -12.49
CA PHE A 87 -7.85 -0.07 -13.90
C PHE A 87 -9.36 -0.08 -14.13
N TYR A 88 -10.03 0.93 -13.58
CA TYR A 88 -11.48 1.10 -13.65
C TYR A 88 -11.90 1.78 -14.96
N GLY A 89 -13.16 1.57 -15.33
CA GLY A 89 -13.79 2.18 -16.49
C GLY A 89 -15.30 1.92 -16.51
N THR A 90 -15.88 2.06 -17.67
CA THR A 90 -17.32 1.90 -17.90
C THR A 90 -17.69 0.62 -18.65
N GLU A 91 -16.71 -0.22 -18.93
CA GLU A 91 -16.90 -1.45 -19.70
C GLU A 91 -17.45 -2.56 -18.80
N PRO A 92 -18.76 -2.88 -18.87
CA PRO A 92 -19.39 -3.85 -17.98
C PRO A 92 -18.89 -5.29 -18.20
N ASP A 93 -18.45 -5.61 -19.43
CA ASP A 93 -17.97 -6.94 -19.80
C ASP A 93 -16.50 -7.18 -19.45
N HIS A 94 -15.81 -6.15 -18.91
CA HIS A 94 -14.44 -6.23 -18.44
C HIS A 94 -14.43 -6.32 -16.92
N ALA A 95 -13.68 -7.25 -16.33
CA ALA A 95 -13.61 -7.41 -14.88
C ALA A 95 -12.77 -6.28 -14.25
N TYR A 96 -11.44 -6.42 -14.27
CA TYR A 96 -10.51 -5.46 -13.66
C TYR A 96 -9.63 -4.73 -14.68
N SER A 97 -9.86 -4.98 -15.97
CA SER A 97 -9.19 -4.30 -17.07
C SER A 97 -10.17 -3.33 -17.72
N ASN A 98 -10.16 -2.08 -17.27
CA ASN A 98 -11.10 -1.04 -17.71
C ASN A 98 -12.58 -1.34 -17.39
N GLY A 99 -12.83 -2.19 -16.38
CA GLY A 99 -14.18 -2.61 -16.00
C GLY A 99 -14.70 -1.92 -14.74
N THR A 100 -15.99 -2.13 -14.47
CA THR A 100 -16.70 -1.55 -13.32
C THR A 100 -16.39 -2.24 -12.00
N SER A 101 -15.72 -3.40 -12.01
CA SER A 101 -15.31 -4.12 -10.78
C SER A 101 -14.10 -3.49 -10.09
N ALA A 102 -13.23 -2.78 -10.84
CA ALA A 102 -12.12 -2.02 -10.29
C ALA A 102 -12.57 -0.68 -9.71
N LEU A 103 -11.68 -0.01 -8.96
CA LEU A 103 -12.00 1.19 -8.18
C LEU A 103 -11.07 2.35 -8.50
N PRO A 104 -11.57 3.60 -8.60
CA PRO A 104 -10.72 4.78 -8.63
C PRO A 104 -9.94 4.89 -7.32
N PRO A 105 -8.59 4.98 -7.34
CA PRO A 105 -7.78 4.87 -6.13
C PRO A 105 -8.06 5.99 -5.13
N ASP A 106 -8.18 7.24 -5.57
CA ASP A 106 -8.38 8.40 -4.70
C ASP A 106 -9.68 8.36 -3.91
N GLY A 107 -10.63 7.51 -4.31
CA GLY A 107 -11.90 7.33 -3.62
C GLY A 107 -11.81 6.56 -2.30
N PHE A 108 -10.74 5.80 -2.07
CA PHE A 108 -10.62 4.95 -0.87
C PHE A 108 -9.27 4.98 -0.17
N THR A 109 -8.17 5.30 -0.86
CA THR A 109 -6.81 5.18 -0.34
C THR A 109 -6.55 6.11 0.85
N PHE A 110 -6.79 7.40 0.68
CA PHE A 110 -6.39 8.41 1.68
C PHE A 110 -7.13 8.28 3.00
N ARG A 111 -8.36 7.81 2.99
CA ARG A 111 -9.15 7.57 4.22
C ARG A 111 -8.69 6.35 5.03
N THR A 112 -7.69 5.64 4.54
CA THR A 112 -7.12 4.44 5.17
C THR A 112 -5.61 4.54 5.41
N GLY A 113 -5.00 5.70 5.15
CA GLY A 113 -3.55 5.89 5.31
C GLY A 113 -2.71 5.40 4.14
N VAL A 114 -3.35 4.88 3.08
CA VAL A 114 -2.65 4.36 1.90
C VAL A 114 -2.24 5.51 0.98
N THR A 115 -0.96 5.60 0.65
CA THR A 115 -0.40 6.60 -0.26
C THR A 115 0.08 6.01 -1.58
N THR A 116 0.26 4.69 -1.61
CA THR A 116 0.71 3.95 -2.79
C THR A 116 -0.09 2.67 -2.94
N VAL A 117 -0.59 2.42 -4.14
CA VAL A 117 -1.22 1.15 -4.53
C VAL A 117 -0.50 0.54 -5.71
N VAL A 118 -0.54 -0.78 -5.80
CA VAL A 118 -0.09 -1.52 -7.00
C VAL A 118 -1.28 -2.24 -7.59
N ASP A 119 -1.67 -1.86 -8.79
CA ASP A 119 -2.67 -2.59 -9.55
C ASP A 119 -2.12 -3.96 -9.92
N ALA A 120 -2.79 -5.00 -9.45
CA ALA A 120 -2.31 -6.38 -9.55
C ALA A 120 -2.81 -7.08 -10.83
N GLY A 121 -2.40 -6.55 -11.98
CA GLY A 121 -2.64 -7.19 -13.27
C GLY A 121 -3.94 -6.79 -13.96
N GLY A 122 -4.55 -5.67 -13.56
CA GLY A 122 -5.67 -5.10 -14.31
C GLY A 122 -5.30 -4.90 -15.78
N SER A 123 -4.11 -4.36 -16.06
CA SER A 123 -3.60 -4.22 -17.41
C SER A 123 -2.56 -5.29 -17.79
N GLY A 124 -2.56 -5.69 -19.05
CA GLY A 124 -1.46 -6.39 -19.69
C GLY A 124 -0.67 -5.45 -20.61
N TRP A 125 0.31 -6.00 -21.36
CA TRP A 125 1.17 -5.18 -22.22
C TRP A 125 0.40 -4.42 -23.32
N LYS A 126 -0.74 -4.90 -23.79
CA LYS A 126 -1.59 -4.23 -24.78
C LYS A 126 -2.34 -3.03 -24.21
N THR A 127 -2.82 -3.15 -22.98
CA THR A 127 -3.76 -2.20 -22.36
C THR A 127 -3.09 -1.23 -21.39
N PHE A 128 -1.83 -1.49 -21.01
CA PHE A 128 -1.10 -0.63 -20.08
C PHE A 128 -1.02 0.85 -20.47
N PRO A 129 -0.79 1.22 -21.77
CA PRO A 129 -0.76 2.64 -22.15
C PRO A 129 -2.09 3.36 -21.88
N ILE A 130 -3.21 2.65 -21.97
CA ILE A 130 -4.54 3.19 -21.65
C ILE A 130 -4.67 3.36 -20.12
N PHE A 131 -4.29 2.33 -19.36
CA PHE A 131 -4.29 2.39 -17.90
C PHE A 131 -3.42 3.54 -17.38
N LYS A 132 -2.20 3.66 -17.91
CA LYS A 132 -1.30 4.74 -17.53
C LYS A 132 -1.93 6.11 -17.77
N ARG A 133 -2.38 6.37 -19.00
CA ARG A 133 -2.97 7.67 -19.36
C ARG A 133 -4.24 7.99 -18.59
N ASN A 134 -5.13 7.01 -18.38
CA ASN A 134 -6.45 7.27 -17.82
C ASN A 134 -6.48 7.28 -16.29
N VAL A 135 -5.62 6.49 -15.65
CA VAL A 135 -5.63 6.32 -14.19
C VAL A 135 -4.34 6.75 -13.54
N ILE A 136 -3.19 6.17 -13.94
CA ILE A 136 -1.91 6.41 -13.24
C ILE A 136 -1.54 7.89 -13.28
N ASP A 137 -1.62 8.53 -14.45
CA ASP A 137 -1.22 9.93 -14.65
C ASP A 137 -2.23 10.94 -14.08
N ASN A 138 -3.43 10.51 -13.70
CA ASN A 138 -4.49 11.38 -13.20
C ASN A 138 -4.82 11.17 -11.71
N SER A 139 -4.21 10.19 -11.04
CA SER A 139 -4.46 9.93 -9.63
C SER A 139 -3.52 10.74 -8.73
N GLN A 140 -4.04 11.23 -7.61
CA GLN A 140 -3.22 11.80 -6.53
C GLN A 140 -2.50 10.70 -5.73
N THR A 141 -3.15 9.56 -5.57
CA THR A 141 -2.53 8.33 -5.06
C THR A 141 -1.43 7.90 -6.01
N ARG A 142 -0.27 7.48 -5.50
CA ARG A 142 0.73 6.83 -6.34
C ARG A 142 0.21 5.47 -6.77
N VAL A 143 -0.09 5.32 -8.07
CA VAL A 143 -0.52 4.05 -8.67
C VAL A 143 0.66 3.45 -9.43
N LEU A 144 1.04 2.25 -9.03
CA LEU A 144 2.02 1.40 -9.72
C LEU A 144 1.29 0.21 -10.32
N ALA A 145 1.96 -0.59 -11.14
CA ALA A 145 1.33 -1.72 -11.81
C ALA A 145 2.21 -2.98 -11.79
N MET A 146 1.58 -4.13 -11.62
CA MET A 146 2.09 -5.39 -12.11
C MET A 146 1.39 -5.70 -13.43
N LEU A 147 2.14 -5.92 -14.51
CA LEU A 147 1.53 -6.31 -15.77
C LEU A 147 1.00 -7.73 -15.69
N ASN A 148 -0.25 -7.93 -16.10
CA ASN A 148 -0.74 -9.30 -16.33
C ASN A 148 0.09 -9.94 -17.45
N ILE A 149 0.44 -11.22 -17.29
CA ILE A 149 1.12 -11.98 -18.34
C ILE A 149 0.22 -12.13 -19.58
N VAL A 150 -1.11 -12.09 -19.42
CA VAL A 150 -2.09 -11.99 -20.50
C VAL A 150 -2.07 -10.57 -21.06
N GLY A 151 -1.87 -10.42 -22.36
CA GLY A 151 -1.73 -9.12 -23.01
C GLY A 151 -2.93 -8.20 -22.87
N GLU A 152 -4.15 -8.74 -22.80
CA GLU A 152 -5.39 -7.99 -22.54
C GLU A 152 -5.56 -7.55 -21.09
N GLY A 153 -4.77 -8.10 -20.16
CA GLY A 153 -4.94 -7.88 -18.73
C GLY A 153 -6.03 -8.77 -18.12
N MET A 154 -6.46 -8.42 -16.89
CA MET A 154 -7.45 -9.15 -16.12
C MET A 154 -8.88 -8.83 -16.60
N ARG A 155 -9.14 -9.14 -17.86
CA ARG A 155 -10.41 -8.90 -18.52
C ARG A 155 -11.50 -9.90 -18.12
N GLY A 156 -11.09 -11.06 -17.55
CA GLY A 156 -11.96 -12.13 -17.13
C GLY A 156 -12.29 -13.15 -18.23
N GLY A 157 -12.97 -14.22 -17.83
CA GLY A 157 -13.46 -15.26 -18.73
C GLY A 157 -12.39 -15.86 -19.63
N PRO A 158 -12.69 -16.03 -20.94
CA PRO A 158 -11.78 -16.70 -21.86
C PRO A 158 -10.43 -15.99 -22.07
N TYR A 159 -10.35 -14.67 -21.84
CA TYR A 159 -9.12 -13.90 -22.04
C TYR A 159 -8.00 -14.40 -21.15
N GLU A 160 -8.28 -14.64 -19.87
CA GLU A 160 -7.30 -15.10 -18.89
C GLU A 160 -6.90 -16.57 -19.05
N GLN A 161 -7.62 -17.31 -19.90
CA GLN A 161 -7.30 -18.71 -20.24
C GLN A 161 -6.48 -18.85 -21.54
N ASN A 162 -6.27 -17.74 -22.27
CA ASN A 162 -5.61 -17.77 -23.57
C ASN A 162 -4.07 -17.72 -23.41
N THR A 163 -3.45 -18.89 -23.37
CA THR A 163 -1.99 -19.00 -23.27
C THR A 163 -1.27 -18.41 -24.49
N ASN A 164 -1.91 -18.28 -25.66
CA ASN A 164 -1.30 -17.64 -26.84
C ASN A 164 -1.12 -16.13 -26.67
N ASP A 165 -1.88 -15.50 -25.75
CA ASP A 165 -1.75 -14.07 -25.43
C ASP A 165 -0.77 -13.80 -24.27
N MET A 166 -0.22 -14.84 -23.65
CA MET A 166 0.77 -14.74 -22.57
C MET A 166 2.18 -14.62 -23.15
N ASP A 167 2.55 -13.42 -23.61
CA ASP A 167 3.82 -13.17 -24.29
C ASP A 167 4.89 -12.61 -23.33
N SER A 168 5.84 -13.46 -22.93
CA SER A 168 6.94 -13.08 -22.02
C SER A 168 7.78 -11.92 -22.56
N LYS A 169 8.05 -11.93 -23.88
CA LYS A 169 8.91 -10.93 -24.52
C LYS A 169 8.23 -9.56 -24.54
N MET A 170 6.99 -9.49 -24.98
CA MET A 170 6.23 -8.24 -25.03
C MET A 170 6.00 -7.69 -23.63
N THR A 171 5.61 -8.54 -22.67
CA THR A 171 5.45 -8.15 -21.26
C THR A 171 6.75 -7.60 -20.68
N GLY A 172 7.88 -8.28 -20.88
CA GLY A 172 9.18 -7.83 -20.40
C GLY A 172 9.67 -6.55 -21.06
N LEU A 173 9.43 -6.37 -22.37
CA LEU A 173 9.80 -5.15 -23.08
C LEU A 173 8.98 -3.94 -22.60
N VAL A 174 7.66 -4.09 -22.49
CA VAL A 174 6.80 -3.00 -21.97
C VAL A 174 7.15 -2.66 -20.52
N ALA A 175 7.45 -3.65 -19.68
CA ALA A 175 7.91 -3.38 -18.32
C ALA A 175 9.18 -2.52 -18.28
N LYS A 176 10.16 -2.79 -19.15
CA LYS A 176 11.39 -1.98 -19.29
C LYS A 176 11.15 -0.56 -19.79
N MET A 177 10.08 -0.33 -20.54
CA MET A 177 9.75 1.03 -21.04
C MET A 177 9.24 1.95 -19.92
N TYR A 178 8.76 1.40 -18.80
CA TYR A 178 8.17 2.16 -17.70
C TYR A 178 8.80 1.79 -16.35
N PRO A 179 10.12 1.98 -16.18
CA PRO A 179 10.82 1.61 -14.96
C PRO A 179 10.27 2.38 -13.75
N GLY A 180 10.10 1.69 -12.62
CA GLY A 180 9.57 2.26 -11.38
C GLY A 180 8.06 2.53 -11.37
N VAL A 181 7.37 2.40 -12.52
CA VAL A 181 5.90 2.41 -12.64
C VAL A 181 5.38 0.98 -12.74
N ILE A 182 5.95 0.20 -13.66
CA ILE A 182 5.71 -1.24 -13.70
C ILE A 182 6.72 -1.91 -12.77
N VAL A 183 6.19 -2.53 -11.71
CA VAL A 183 7.00 -3.06 -10.59
C VAL A 183 6.89 -4.58 -10.43
N GLY A 184 6.18 -5.25 -11.31
CA GLY A 184 6.02 -6.71 -11.30
C GLY A 184 5.26 -7.24 -12.50
N VAL A 185 5.15 -8.57 -12.54
CA VAL A 185 4.28 -9.30 -13.48
C VAL A 185 3.27 -10.11 -12.68
N LYS A 186 2.02 -10.13 -13.11
CA LYS A 186 0.92 -10.87 -12.45
C LYS A 186 0.52 -12.10 -13.26
N VAL A 187 0.31 -13.20 -12.56
CA VAL A 187 -0.41 -14.38 -13.05
C VAL A 187 -1.68 -14.53 -12.25
N ALA A 188 -2.84 -14.53 -12.90
CA ALA A 188 -4.14 -14.61 -12.22
C ALA A 188 -5.14 -15.48 -12.98
N HIS A 189 -6.03 -16.14 -12.22
CA HIS A 189 -7.27 -16.81 -12.65
C HIS A 189 -7.13 -17.87 -13.75
N TYR A 190 -5.90 -18.33 -14.05
CA TYR A 190 -5.72 -19.43 -14.99
C TYR A 190 -6.15 -20.77 -14.38
N ASN A 191 -7.03 -21.50 -15.08
CA ASN A 191 -7.63 -22.73 -14.60
C ASN A 191 -7.02 -23.99 -15.22
N GLY A 192 -6.09 -23.85 -16.15
CA GLY A 192 -5.39 -24.99 -16.78
C GLY A 192 -4.48 -25.70 -15.80
N HIS A 193 -4.28 -27.00 -15.98
CA HIS A 193 -3.43 -27.82 -15.13
C HIS A 193 -1.99 -27.88 -15.68
N GLU A 194 -1.35 -26.70 -15.81
CA GLU A 194 0.01 -26.55 -16.34
C GLU A 194 0.69 -25.27 -15.80
N TRP A 195 2.02 -25.20 -15.89
CA TRP A 195 2.83 -24.10 -15.38
C TRP A 195 3.13 -23.00 -16.42
N THR A 196 2.69 -23.14 -17.65
CA THR A 196 2.98 -22.21 -18.77
C THR A 196 2.79 -20.74 -18.40
N PRO A 197 1.69 -20.31 -17.74
CA PRO A 197 1.53 -18.89 -17.37
C PRO A 197 2.60 -18.40 -16.40
N VAL A 198 2.95 -19.23 -15.41
CA VAL A 198 3.95 -18.90 -14.39
C VAL A 198 5.34 -18.81 -15.02
N ASP A 199 5.72 -19.82 -15.82
CA ASP A 199 7.04 -19.85 -16.45
C ASP A 199 7.25 -18.66 -17.40
N ARG A 200 6.22 -18.30 -18.17
CA ARG A 200 6.25 -17.11 -19.02
C ARG A 200 6.32 -15.80 -18.23
N ALA A 201 5.59 -15.71 -17.13
CA ALA A 201 5.68 -14.53 -16.26
C ALA A 201 7.08 -14.40 -15.62
N VAL A 202 7.65 -15.52 -15.16
CA VAL A 202 9.00 -15.56 -14.60
C VAL A 202 10.04 -15.17 -15.64
N GLU A 203 9.90 -15.60 -16.89
CA GLU A 203 10.76 -15.18 -17.99
C GLU A 203 10.67 -13.66 -18.24
N ALA A 204 9.45 -13.10 -18.30
CA ALA A 204 9.24 -11.65 -18.40
C ALA A 204 9.82 -10.89 -17.22
N GLY A 205 9.60 -11.38 -16.01
CA GLY A 205 10.15 -10.81 -14.77
C GLY A 205 11.68 -10.82 -14.73
N LYS A 206 12.32 -11.90 -15.20
CA LYS A 206 13.78 -11.96 -15.37
C LYS A 206 14.28 -10.92 -16.37
N MET A 207 13.59 -10.77 -17.50
CA MET A 207 13.96 -9.80 -18.53
C MET A 207 13.92 -8.36 -18.00
N ALA A 208 12.94 -8.00 -17.19
CA ALA A 208 12.75 -6.65 -16.67
C ALA A 208 13.35 -6.42 -15.27
N ASP A 209 13.94 -7.43 -14.65
CA ASP A 209 14.46 -7.43 -13.29
C ASP A 209 13.40 -7.01 -12.23
N ILE A 210 12.19 -7.57 -12.37
CA ILE A 210 11.06 -7.33 -11.46
C ILE A 210 10.49 -8.65 -10.93
N PRO A 211 9.80 -8.66 -9.76
CA PRO A 211 9.15 -9.85 -9.21
C PRO A 211 7.96 -10.29 -10.05
N VAL A 212 7.54 -11.54 -9.80
CA VAL A 212 6.26 -12.08 -10.29
C VAL A 212 5.35 -12.30 -9.10
N MET A 213 4.10 -11.85 -9.20
CA MET A 213 3.04 -12.19 -8.24
C MET A 213 2.14 -13.26 -8.85
N VAL A 214 2.02 -14.39 -8.14
CA VAL A 214 1.21 -15.52 -8.59
C VAL A 214 -0.04 -15.65 -7.74
N ASP A 215 -1.16 -15.56 -8.44
CA ASP A 215 -2.49 -15.89 -7.95
C ASP A 215 -3.09 -16.92 -8.88
N PHE A 216 -3.13 -18.19 -8.45
CA PHE A 216 -3.78 -19.22 -9.23
C PHE A 216 -5.28 -19.14 -9.09
N GLY A 217 -5.98 -19.13 -10.22
CA GLY A 217 -7.43 -19.34 -10.28
C GLY A 217 -7.86 -20.71 -9.75
N GLY A 218 -6.96 -21.65 -9.87
CA GLY A 218 -7.11 -23.00 -9.38
C GLY A 218 -7.54 -23.98 -10.45
N SER A 219 -6.88 -25.13 -10.47
CA SER A 219 -7.26 -26.31 -11.28
C SER A 219 -7.88 -27.37 -10.39
N ASN A 220 -8.54 -28.37 -10.98
CA ASN A 220 -9.06 -29.51 -10.27
C ASN A 220 -8.55 -30.82 -10.94
N PRO A 221 -7.69 -31.59 -10.27
CA PRO A 221 -7.11 -31.34 -8.93
C PRO A 221 -6.21 -30.09 -8.90
N PRO A 222 -5.98 -29.49 -7.71
CA PRO A 222 -5.09 -28.32 -7.61
C PRO A 222 -3.65 -28.67 -7.97
N LEU A 223 -2.94 -27.72 -8.60
CA LEU A 223 -1.50 -27.79 -8.78
C LEU A 223 -0.78 -27.69 -7.44
N SER A 224 0.36 -28.38 -7.33
CA SER A 224 1.15 -28.41 -6.09
C SER A 224 1.83 -27.07 -5.82
N ILE A 225 1.49 -26.40 -4.70
CA ILE A 225 2.20 -25.19 -4.27
C ILE A 225 3.66 -25.48 -3.86
N ARG A 226 3.98 -26.72 -3.44
CA ARG A 226 5.36 -27.13 -3.21
C ARG A 226 6.17 -27.07 -4.51
N GLU A 227 5.61 -27.58 -5.60
CA GLU A 227 6.26 -27.50 -6.90
C GLU A 227 6.42 -26.06 -7.37
N LEU A 228 5.38 -25.24 -7.24
CA LEU A 228 5.42 -23.82 -7.52
C LEU A 228 6.61 -23.14 -6.81
N PHE A 229 6.71 -23.30 -5.49
CA PHE A 229 7.72 -22.63 -4.69
C PHE A 229 9.14 -23.13 -4.96
N MET A 230 9.30 -24.43 -5.23
CA MET A 230 10.64 -25.03 -5.35
C MET A 230 11.20 -25.02 -6.76
N LYS A 231 10.33 -25.03 -7.79
CA LYS A 231 10.77 -25.18 -9.18
C LYS A 231 10.51 -23.94 -10.05
N HIS A 232 9.37 -23.28 -9.86
CA HIS A 232 8.91 -22.22 -10.78
C HIS A 232 9.22 -20.81 -10.27
N LEU A 233 9.02 -20.52 -8.97
CA LEU A 233 9.27 -19.19 -8.42
C LEU A 233 10.73 -18.97 -8.04
N ARG A 234 11.18 -17.72 -8.19
CA ARG A 234 12.51 -17.23 -7.81
C ARG A 234 12.46 -16.59 -6.41
N PRO A 235 13.58 -16.49 -5.69
CA PRO A 235 13.69 -15.56 -4.57
C PRO A 235 13.24 -14.15 -4.98
N GLY A 236 12.34 -13.55 -4.20
CA GLY A 236 11.71 -12.27 -4.49
C GLY A 236 10.39 -12.34 -5.24
N ASP A 237 10.01 -13.50 -5.80
CA ASP A 237 8.67 -13.68 -6.36
C ASP A 237 7.63 -13.86 -5.24
N ILE A 238 6.39 -13.46 -5.51
CA ILE A 238 5.32 -13.26 -4.55
C ILE A 238 4.23 -14.32 -4.75
N PHE A 239 3.90 -15.04 -3.70
CA PHE A 239 2.71 -15.87 -3.62
C PHE A 239 1.64 -15.11 -2.84
N THR A 240 0.62 -14.63 -3.54
CA THR A 240 -0.49 -13.88 -2.93
C THR A 240 -1.65 -14.80 -2.55
N HIS A 241 -2.61 -14.26 -1.79
CA HIS A 241 -3.70 -15.03 -1.17
C HIS A 241 -3.18 -16.15 -0.27
N ALA A 242 -2.10 -15.88 0.46
CA ALA A 242 -1.38 -16.88 1.24
C ALA A 242 -2.29 -17.64 2.24
N PHE A 243 -3.34 -16.99 2.75
CA PHE A 243 -4.28 -17.58 3.70
C PHE A 243 -5.62 -17.97 3.07
N GLY A 244 -5.62 -18.22 1.77
CA GLY A 244 -6.79 -18.73 1.05
C GLY A 244 -7.11 -20.19 1.41
N GLN A 245 -8.40 -20.54 1.35
CA GLN A 245 -8.87 -21.92 1.54
C GLN A 245 -9.98 -22.24 0.55
N LEU A 246 -9.57 -22.57 -0.69
CA LEU A 246 -10.44 -22.95 -1.79
C LEU A 246 -10.17 -24.40 -2.19
N ASN A 247 -11.20 -25.12 -2.65
CA ASN A 247 -11.05 -26.53 -3.07
C ASN A 247 -10.13 -26.68 -4.31
N SER A 248 -10.07 -25.67 -5.14
CA SER A 248 -9.25 -25.64 -6.36
C SER A 248 -7.82 -25.17 -6.13
N ARG A 249 -7.45 -24.86 -4.87
CA ARG A 249 -6.13 -24.33 -4.51
C ARG A 249 -5.59 -25.04 -3.29
N GLU A 250 -4.36 -25.54 -3.35
CA GLU A 250 -3.68 -26.13 -2.21
C GLU A 250 -3.39 -25.05 -1.16
N ALA A 251 -3.83 -25.28 0.09
CA ALA A 251 -3.63 -24.35 1.20
C ALA A 251 -2.25 -24.53 1.85
N ILE A 252 -1.71 -23.48 2.48
CA ILE A 252 -0.41 -23.50 3.16
C ILE A 252 -0.47 -24.22 4.52
N VAL A 253 -1.63 -24.22 5.18
CA VAL A 253 -1.86 -24.95 6.45
C VAL A 253 -2.52 -26.28 6.14
N ASP A 254 -1.98 -27.35 6.73
CA ASP A 254 -2.62 -28.67 6.73
C ASP A 254 -3.80 -28.64 7.70
N THR A 255 -5.00 -28.87 7.17
CA THR A 255 -6.25 -28.83 7.93
C THR A 255 -6.40 -29.96 8.95
N ASN A 256 -5.67 -31.07 8.79
CA ASN A 256 -5.72 -32.22 9.74
C ASN A 256 -4.85 -31.92 10.96
N THR A 257 -3.70 -31.30 10.78
CA THR A 257 -2.75 -31.01 11.85
C THR A 257 -2.84 -29.59 12.39
N ASN A 258 -3.52 -28.67 11.68
CA ASN A 258 -3.54 -27.23 11.95
C ASN A 258 -2.12 -26.63 12.01
N LYS A 259 -1.20 -27.17 11.20
CA LYS A 259 0.19 -26.70 11.11
C LYS A 259 0.52 -26.21 9.73
N VAL A 260 1.39 -25.21 9.64
CA VAL A 260 1.97 -24.80 8.36
C VAL A 260 2.78 -25.96 7.79
N LYS A 261 2.59 -26.27 6.52
CA LYS A 261 3.34 -27.31 5.83
C LYS A 261 4.84 -26.96 5.84
N PRO A 262 5.75 -27.89 6.23
CA PRO A 262 7.18 -27.59 6.41
C PRO A 262 7.82 -26.88 5.22
N PHE A 263 7.50 -27.29 4.00
CA PHE A 263 8.06 -26.69 2.79
C PHE A 263 7.66 -25.22 2.58
N VAL A 264 6.63 -24.71 3.26
CA VAL A 264 6.23 -23.30 3.20
C VAL A 264 7.25 -22.44 3.95
N PHE A 265 7.73 -22.89 5.12
CA PHE A 265 8.84 -22.23 5.83
C PHE A 265 10.15 -22.30 5.01
N GLU A 266 10.42 -23.43 4.35
CA GLU A 266 11.58 -23.60 3.47
C GLU A 266 11.50 -22.58 2.31
N ALA A 267 10.32 -22.43 1.70
CA ALA A 267 10.08 -21.47 0.63
C ALA A 267 10.29 -20.02 1.10
N GLN A 268 9.73 -19.64 2.26
CA GLN A 268 9.92 -18.30 2.82
C GLN A 268 11.41 -18.04 3.13
N LYS A 269 12.12 -19.02 3.71
CA LYS A 269 13.58 -18.93 3.96
C LYS A 269 14.38 -18.82 2.67
N ARG A 270 13.92 -19.45 1.59
CA ARG A 270 14.51 -19.34 0.24
C ARG A 270 14.30 -17.96 -0.37
N GLY A 271 13.40 -17.15 0.16
CA GLY A 271 13.09 -15.81 -0.30
C GLY A 271 11.80 -15.68 -1.11
N ILE A 272 10.94 -16.70 -1.11
CA ILE A 272 9.58 -16.56 -1.63
C ILE A 272 8.79 -15.67 -0.68
N ILE A 273 8.12 -14.67 -1.23
CA ILE A 273 7.32 -13.68 -0.50
C ILE A 273 5.89 -14.21 -0.38
N PHE A 274 5.34 -14.13 0.83
CA PHE A 274 3.96 -14.52 1.11
C PHE A 274 3.14 -13.27 1.41
N ASP A 275 2.27 -12.93 0.47
CA ASP A 275 1.40 -11.77 0.54
C ASP A 275 -0.03 -12.17 0.96
N VAL A 276 -0.68 -11.31 1.74
CA VAL A 276 -2.03 -11.60 2.25
C VAL A 276 -3.05 -11.62 1.12
N GLY A 277 -3.10 -10.56 0.27
CA GLY A 277 -4.07 -10.47 -0.81
C GLY A 277 -5.47 -10.83 -0.34
N TYR A 278 -6.04 -10.11 0.62
CA TYR A 278 -7.21 -10.55 1.39
C TYR A 278 -8.42 -10.95 0.52
N GLY A 279 -8.80 -10.09 -0.43
CA GLY A 279 -9.83 -10.32 -1.44
C GLY A 279 -11.24 -10.57 -0.92
N GLY A 280 -12.10 -11.01 -1.84
CA GLY A 280 -13.49 -11.34 -1.54
C GLY A 280 -13.67 -12.75 -0.96
N ILE A 281 -12.85 -13.72 -1.40
CA ILE A 281 -12.96 -15.13 -1.03
C ILE A 281 -11.61 -15.79 -0.67
N SER A 282 -10.54 -15.00 -0.59
CA SER A 282 -9.17 -15.50 -0.56
C SER A 282 -8.50 -15.45 0.83
N PHE A 283 -9.28 -15.19 1.90
CA PHE A 283 -8.75 -15.16 3.26
C PHE A 283 -9.68 -15.90 4.25
N ALA A 284 -9.14 -16.88 4.97
CA ALA A 284 -9.85 -17.62 5.99
C ALA A 284 -9.10 -17.61 7.33
N PHE A 285 -9.81 -17.39 8.44
CA PHE A 285 -9.23 -17.51 9.78
C PHE A 285 -8.70 -18.91 10.08
N SER A 286 -9.29 -19.94 9.48
CA SER A 286 -8.81 -21.32 9.56
C SER A 286 -7.43 -21.56 8.95
N GLN A 287 -6.94 -20.63 8.13
CA GLN A 287 -5.56 -20.62 7.60
C GLN A 287 -4.67 -19.62 8.36
N ALA A 288 -5.14 -18.41 8.56
CA ALA A 288 -4.33 -17.36 9.15
C ALA A 288 -4.01 -17.59 10.64
N ILE A 289 -5.00 -17.98 11.45
CA ILE A 289 -4.79 -18.17 12.90
C ILE A 289 -3.81 -19.29 13.21
N PRO A 290 -3.94 -20.50 12.63
CA PRO A 290 -2.94 -21.56 12.83
C PRO A 290 -1.55 -21.15 12.33
N ALA A 291 -1.46 -20.47 11.19
CA ALA A 291 -0.19 -20.03 10.63
C ALA A 291 0.55 -19.07 11.58
N LEU A 292 -0.14 -18.04 12.09
CA LEU A 292 0.44 -17.10 13.06
C LEU A 292 0.86 -17.79 14.37
N LYS A 293 0.04 -18.72 14.87
CA LYS A 293 0.37 -19.53 16.06
C LYS A 293 1.60 -20.44 15.86
N ASP A 294 1.83 -20.87 14.63
CA ASP A 294 2.98 -21.69 14.26
C ASP A 294 4.25 -20.85 13.96
N GLY A 295 4.13 -19.52 14.11
CA GLY A 295 5.22 -18.57 13.89
C GLY A 295 5.41 -18.11 12.44
N PHE A 296 4.48 -18.47 11.54
CA PHE A 296 4.51 -18.03 10.16
C PHE A 296 3.84 -16.66 10.02
N LEU A 297 4.63 -15.61 9.72
CA LEU A 297 4.13 -14.27 9.45
C LEU A 297 4.13 -14.00 7.95
N PRO A 298 3.09 -13.32 7.41
CA PRO A 298 3.12 -12.85 6.03
C PRO A 298 4.21 -11.79 5.86
N ASN A 299 4.78 -11.70 4.68
CA ASN A 299 5.74 -10.67 4.34
C ASN A 299 5.04 -9.31 4.13
N SER A 300 3.91 -9.30 3.42
CA SER A 300 3.09 -8.11 3.19
C SER A 300 1.62 -8.34 3.53
N ILE A 301 0.97 -7.25 3.96
CA ILE A 301 -0.46 -7.18 4.22
C ILE A 301 -1.08 -6.30 3.15
N SER A 302 -1.75 -6.91 2.19
CA SER A 302 -2.42 -6.27 1.07
C SER A 302 -3.91 -6.60 1.02
N THR A 303 -4.69 -5.86 0.26
CA THR A 303 -6.15 -5.93 0.33
C THR A 303 -6.80 -6.76 -0.76
N ASP A 304 -6.23 -6.80 -1.96
CA ASP A 304 -6.96 -7.23 -3.16
C ASP A 304 -8.30 -6.47 -3.29
N ILE A 305 -8.21 -5.13 -3.18
CA ILE A 305 -9.38 -4.27 -3.17
C ILE A 305 -9.99 -4.14 -4.55
N HIS A 306 -11.27 -4.45 -4.60
CA HIS A 306 -12.19 -4.24 -5.71
C HIS A 306 -13.61 -4.05 -5.14
N ILE A 307 -14.60 -3.71 -5.96
CA ILE A 307 -15.97 -3.44 -5.48
C ILE A 307 -16.52 -4.58 -4.61
N GLY A 308 -16.32 -5.83 -5.02
CA GLY A 308 -16.81 -6.99 -4.27
C GLY A 308 -16.14 -7.16 -2.90
N SER A 309 -14.82 -7.01 -2.81
CA SER A 309 -14.07 -7.21 -1.57
C SER A 309 -14.25 -6.05 -0.58
N MET A 310 -14.32 -4.79 -1.05
CA MET A 310 -14.52 -3.64 -0.16
C MET A 310 -15.88 -3.64 0.53
N ASN A 311 -16.89 -4.20 -0.10
CA ASN A 311 -18.24 -4.32 0.47
C ASN A 311 -18.48 -5.61 1.26
N ASN A 312 -17.44 -6.46 1.39
CA ASN A 312 -17.49 -7.73 2.10
C ASN A 312 -16.55 -7.71 3.33
N ALA A 313 -16.00 -8.86 3.70
CA ALA A 313 -15.16 -9.05 4.89
C ALA A 313 -13.86 -8.22 4.85
N MET A 314 -13.26 -7.99 3.70
CA MET A 314 -11.99 -7.26 3.53
C MET A 314 -12.12 -5.82 4.01
N LYS A 315 -13.01 -5.04 3.45
CA LYS A 315 -13.32 -3.62 3.66
C LYS A 315 -12.23 -2.66 3.15
N ASP A 316 -11.11 -2.54 3.87
CA ASP A 316 -10.02 -1.62 3.59
C ASP A 316 -8.70 -2.08 4.25
N GLN A 317 -7.61 -1.38 3.96
CA GLN A 317 -6.27 -1.68 4.47
C GLN A 317 -6.22 -1.67 6.01
N THR A 318 -6.78 -0.66 6.68
CA THR A 318 -6.77 -0.59 8.15
C THR A 318 -7.60 -1.70 8.79
N SER A 319 -8.66 -2.14 8.14
CA SER A 319 -9.46 -3.29 8.57
C SER A 319 -8.70 -4.60 8.45
N VAL A 320 -7.94 -4.81 7.38
CA VAL A 320 -7.07 -5.99 7.23
C VAL A 320 -5.96 -5.98 8.28
N MET A 321 -5.24 -4.85 8.46
CA MET A 321 -4.23 -4.68 9.50
C MET A 321 -4.80 -4.98 10.90
N SER A 322 -6.00 -4.50 11.19
CA SER A 322 -6.68 -4.74 12.48
C SER A 322 -6.97 -6.21 12.74
N LYS A 323 -7.27 -6.99 11.69
CA LYS A 323 -7.47 -8.44 11.83
C LYS A 323 -6.19 -9.16 12.23
N PHE A 324 -5.05 -8.77 11.63
CA PHE A 324 -3.75 -9.34 12.01
C PHE A 324 -3.37 -9.00 13.46
N LEU A 325 -3.67 -7.77 13.93
CA LEU A 325 -3.54 -7.43 15.35
C LEU A 325 -4.44 -8.30 16.23
N ALA A 326 -5.72 -8.47 15.87
CA ALA A 326 -6.67 -9.29 16.61
C ALA A 326 -6.26 -10.77 16.67
N MET A 327 -5.54 -11.27 15.66
CA MET A 327 -4.98 -12.62 15.62
C MET A 327 -3.64 -12.74 16.37
N GLY A 328 -3.10 -11.65 16.96
CA GLY A 328 -1.92 -11.66 17.82
C GLY A 328 -0.62 -11.25 17.15
N MET A 329 -0.63 -10.75 15.91
CA MET A 329 0.56 -10.14 15.29
C MET A 329 0.90 -8.82 15.99
N LYS A 330 2.17 -8.54 16.25
CA LYS A 330 2.60 -7.29 16.90
C LYS A 330 2.35 -6.09 15.98
N LEU A 331 2.03 -4.94 16.58
CA LEU A 331 1.76 -3.71 15.82
C LEU A 331 2.94 -3.32 14.90
N GLN A 332 4.17 -3.44 15.40
CA GLN A 332 5.38 -3.15 14.63
C GLN A 332 5.51 -4.03 13.39
N ASP A 333 5.17 -5.33 13.51
CA ASP A 333 5.22 -6.28 12.40
C ASP A 333 4.09 -6.01 11.40
N VAL A 334 2.89 -5.64 11.87
CA VAL A 334 1.76 -5.22 11.01
C VAL A 334 2.11 -3.98 10.21
N ILE A 335 2.72 -2.96 10.86
CA ILE A 335 3.16 -1.74 10.18
C ILE A 335 4.27 -2.06 9.18
N LYS A 336 5.27 -2.86 9.57
CA LYS A 336 6.36 -3.28 8.67
C LYS A 336 5.83 -3.99 7.43
N ALA A 337 4.87 -4.90 7.61
CA ALA A 337 4.21 -5.64 6.52
C ALA A 337 3.28 -4.76 5.65
N SER A 338 2.99 -3.53 6.06
CA SER A 338 2.15 -2.57 5.32
C SER A 338 2.92 -1.33 4.84
N THR A 339 4.24 -1.25 5.06
CA THR A 339 5.09 -0.11 4.69
C THR A 339 6.40 -0.55 4.06
N TRP A 340 7.41 -0.89 4.87
CA TRP A 340 8.77 -1.17 4.41
C TRP A 340 8.89 -2.49 3.63
N ASN A 341 8.23 -3.55 4.09
CA ASN A 341 8.28 -4.82 3.37
C ASN A 341 7.73 -4.70 1.94
N PRO A 342 6.46 -4.23 1.72
CA PRO A 342 5.93 -4.09 0.36
C PRO A 342 6.78 -3.15 -0.51
N ALA A 343 7.37 -2.08 0.04
CA ALA A 343 8.30 -1.22 -0.70
C ALA A 343 9.54 -2.00 -1.19
N THR A 344 10.07 -2.88 -0.36
CA THR A 344 11.21 -3.72 -0.69
C THR A 344 10.85 -4.80 -1.72
N GLU A 345 9.69 -5.42 -1.57
CA GLU A 345 9.17 -6.47 -2.43
C GLU A 345 8.98 -6.01 -3.88
N ILE A 346 8.52 -4.78 -4.05
CA ILE A 346 8.35 -4.16 -5.38
C ILE A 346 9.58 -3.36 -5.84
N LYS A 347 10.73 -3.48 -5.16
CA LYS A 347 11.98 -2.78 -5.44
C LYS A 347 11.87 -1.24 -5.46
N ARG A 348 11.00 -0.68 -4.60
CA ARG A 348 10.79 0.75 -4.41
C ARG A 348 11.16 1.18 -2.99
N GLN A 349 12.43 0.94 -2.59
CA GLN A 349 12.96 1.31 -1.27
C GLN A 349 13.06 2.83 -1.02
N ASP A 350 12.79 3.63 -2.02
CA ASP A 350 12.53 5.07 -1.91
C ASP A 350 11.22 5.38 -1.17
N LEU A 351 10.30 4.41 -1.09
CA LEU A 351 9.00 4.46 -0.42
C LEU A 351 8.99 3.72 0.93
N GLY A 352 7.90 3.82 1.66
CA GLY A 352 7.64 3.04 2.88
C GLY A 352 8.58 3.35 4.05
N ASN A 353 9.14 4.57 4.12
CA ASN A 353 10.04 5.01 5.17
C ASN A 353 9.98 6.53 5.42
N LEU A 354 10.48 6.98 6.59
CA LEU A 354 10.55 8.38 7.00
C LEU A 354 12.00 8.90 7.03
N SER A 355 12.89 8.35 6.20
CA SER A 355 14.27 8.85 6.12
C SER A 355 14.28 10.31 5.65
N VAL A 356 15.21 11.10 6.19
CA VAL A 356 15.42 12.48 5.73
C VAL A 356 15.68 12.48 4.21
N GLY A 357 14.96 13.32 3.49
CA GLY A 357 14.97 13.41 2.03
C GLY A 357 13.99 12.48 1.30
N ALA A 358 13.38 11.50 1.99
CA ALA A 358 12.29 10.70 1.43
C ALA A 358 11.06 11.56 1.13
N GLU A 359 10.23 11.16 0.18
CA GLU A 359 8.94 11.81 -0.04
C GLU A 359 8.09 11.75 1.23
N ALA A 360 7.45 12.86 1.58
CA ALA A 360 6.66 12.96 2.80
C ALA A 360 5.28 12.31 2.62
N ASP A 361 5.29 10.99 2.51
CA ASP A 361 4.12 10.13 2.57
C ASP A 361 3.99 9.60 4.00
N VAL A 362 2.97 10.06 4.74
CA VAL A 362 2.79 9.75 6.17
C VAL A 362 1.36 9.33 6.44
N ALA A 363 1.19 8.24 7.18
CA ALA A 363 -0.08 7.84 7.77
C ALA A 363 -0.07 8.09 9.29
N ILE A 364 -1.14 8.68 9.80
CA ILE A 364 -1.37 8.84 11.24
C ILE A 364 -2.60 8.01 11.59
N LEU A 365 -2.42 7.00 12.44
CA LEU A 365 -3.45 6.05 12.82
C LEU A 365 -3.77 6.14 14.30
N ASN A 366 -5.04 5.97 14.63
CA ASN A 366 -5.54 5.78 15.97
C ASN A 366 -5.76 4.28 16.25
N LEU A 367 -5.17 3.75 17.31
CA LEU A 367 -5.47 2.42 17.80
C LEU A 367 -6.63 2.51 18.82
N ARG A 368 -7.84 2.51 18.30
CA ARG A 368 -9.07 2.63 19.10
C ARG A 368 -9.30 1.43 19.98
N SER A 369 -9.70 1.68 21.22
CA SER A 369 -10.20 0.68 22.16
C SER A 369 -11.73 0.60 22.09
N GLY A 370 -12.29 -0.60 22.17
CA GLY A 370 -13.74 -0.83 22.10
C GLY A 370 -14.07 -2.32 21.94
N LYS A 371 -15.27 -2.60 21.48
CA LYS A 371 -15.71 -3.96 21.12
C LYS A 371 -15.89 -4.03 19.61
N PHE A 372 -15.04 -4.78 18.95
CA PHE A 372 -15.04 -4.90 17.48
C PHE A 372 -15.20 -6.35 17.06
N GLY A 373 -16.11 -6.58 16.10
CA GLY A 373 -16.24 -7.89 15.43
C GLY A 373 -15.53 -7.85 14.07
N MET A 374 -14.71 -8.84 13.80
CA MET A 374 -14.01 -9.01 12.53
C MET A 374 -14.35 -10.36 11.95
N PHE A 375 -14.69 -10.43 10.67
CA PHE A 375 -15.13 -11.66 10.02
C PHE A 375 -14.34 -11.94 8.74
N ASP A 376 -14.30 -13.23 8.36
CA ASP A 376 -13.69 -13.70 7.12
C ASP A 376 -14.76 -14.01 6.05
N TYR A 377 -14.32 -14.44 4.86
CA TYR A 377 -15.26 -14.73 3.77
C TYR A 377 -16.15 -15.95 4.06
N LYS A 378 -15.73 -16.85 4.97
CA LYS A 378 -16.52 -18.02 5.38
C LYS A 378 -17.61 -17.66 6.38
N GLY A 379 -17.68 -16.40 6.84
CA GLY A 379 -18.67 -15.91 7.78
C GLY A 379 -18.29 -16.15 9.26
N TYR A 380 -17.09 -16.63 9.55
CA TYR A 380 -16.61 -16.74 10.92
C TYR A 380 -16.16 -15.39 11.45
N LYS A 381 -16.51 -15.10 12.71
CA LYS A 381 -16.18 -13.85 13.40
C LYS A 381 -15.20 -14.10 14.53
N ILE A 382 -14.20 -13.23 14.65
CA ILE A 382 -13.38 -13.06 15.85
C ILE A 382 -13.69 -11.71 16.51
N GLU A 383 -13.47 -11.61 17.81
CA GLU A 383 -13.65 -10.38 18.58
C GLU A 383 -12.30 -9.74 18.88
N SER A 384 -12.28 -8.42 18.96
CA SER A 384 -11.11 -7.63 19.30
C SER A 384 -11.52 -6.46 20.19
N ASP A 385 -10.65 -6.11 21.13
CA ASP A 385 -10.77 -4.88 21.94
C ASP A 385 -10.10 -3.67 21.29
N LYS A 386 -9.43 -3.88 20.13
CA LYS A 386 -8.68 -2.84 19.40
C LYS A 386 -8.96 -2.87 17.91
N LYS A 387 -8.91 -1.67 17.30
CA LYS A 387 -9.05 -1.47 15.86
C LYS A 387 -8.22 -0.27 15.41
N LEU A 388 -7.50 -0.39 14.31
CA LEU A 388 -6.85 0.74 13.66
C LEU A 388 -7.87 1.58 12.87
N GLU A 389 -7.76 2.88 12.98
CA GLU A 389 -8.53 3.86 12.22
C GLU A 389 -7.59 4.96 11.72
N CYS A 390 -7.74 5.36 10.47
CA CYS A 390 -6.92 6.44 9.93
C CYS A 390 -7.41 7.78 10.44
N GLU A 391 -6.54 8.53 11.11
CA GLU A 391 -6.79 9.90 11.56
C GLU A 391 -6.39 10.92 10.50
N MET A 392 -5.21 10.72 9.87
CA MET A 392 -4.71 11.64 8.86
C MET A 392 -3.83 10.91 7.85
N THR A 393 -3.86 11.39 6.62
CA THR A 393 -2.94 10.98 5.56
C THR A 393 -2.29 12.20 4.94
N ILE A 394 -0.96 12.16 4.84
CA ILE A 394 -0.14 13.15 4.17
C ILE A 394 0.49 12.46 2.95
N LYS A 395 0.32 13.05 1.76
CA LYS A 395 0.87 12.57 0.50
C LYS A 395 1.73 13.65 -0.15
N GLY A 396 3.02 13.35 -0.34
CA GLY A 396 3.95 14.32 -0.91
C GLY A 396 4.01 15.63 -0.12
N GLY A 397 3.90 15.56 1.22
CA GLY A 397 3.91 16.72 2.11
C GLY A 397 2.61 17.52 2.15
N LYS A 398 1.52 17.04 1.54
CA LYS A 398 0.19 17.66 1.60
C LYS A 398 -0.77 16.83 2.42
N ILE A 399 -1.53 17.44 3.32
CA ILE A 399 -2.62 16.77 4.03
C ILE A 399 -3.74 16.52 3.03
N VAL A 400 -3.99 15.23 2.72
CA VAL A 400 -5.01 14.78 1.77
C VAL A 400 -6.25 14.20 2.44
N TYR A 401 -6.12 13.83 3.71
CA TYR A 401 -7.21 13.36 4.56
C TYR A 401 -6.96 13.74 6.02
N ASP A 402 -7.99 14.25 6.70
CA ASP A 402 -7.97 14.62 8.12
C ASP A 402 -9.36 14.33 8.69
N LEU A 403 -9.46 13.22 9.45
CA LEU A 403 -10.75 12.69 9.93
C LEU A 403 -11.43 13.62 10.92
N ASN A 404 -10.67 14.12 11.90
CA ASN A 404 -11.19 14.93 13.00
C ASN A 404 -10.69 16.38 12.97
N GLY A 405 -10.06 16.80 11.87
CA GLY A 405 -9.60 18.18 11.72
C GLY A 405 -8.44 18.54 12.65
N ILE A 406 -7.56 17.59 13.00
CA ILE A 406 -6.45 17.82 13.93
C ILE A 406 -5.41 18.83 13.43
N ALA A 407 -5.45 19.13 12.13
CA ALA A 407 -4.64 20.17 11.51
C ALA A 407 -5.35 21.53 11.43
N ASN A 408 -6.60 21.64 11.87
CA ASN A 408 -7.39 22.84 11.74
C ASN A 408 -7.51 23.61 13.09
N PRO A 409 -7.57 24.96 13.06
CA PRO A 409 -7.83 25.73 14.26
C PRO A 409 -9.27 25.53 14.77
N ILE A 410 -9.44 25.64 16.10
CA ILE A 410 -10.77 25.58 16.73
C ILE A 410 -11.57 26.86 16.37
N TYR A 411 -12.85 26.68 16.05
CA TYR A 411 -13.78 27.82 15.83
C TYR A 411 -14.33 28.36 17.20
N PRO A 412 -14.46 29.68 17.42
CA PRO A 412 -14.13 30.76 16.50
C PRO A 412 -12.61 30.86 16.27
N PRO A 413 -12.22 31.19 15.03
CA PRO A 413 -10.78 31.31 14.73
C PRO A 413 -10.19 32.41 15.61
N PRO A 414 -8.95 32.26 16.11
CA PRO A 414 -8.23 33.35 16.72
C PRO A 414 -8.17 34.55 15.72
N PRO A 415 -8.08 35.79 16.16
CA PRO A 415 -8.15 36.98 15.30
C PRO A 415 -6.99 37.14 14.32
N ALA A 416 -6.21 36.10 14.08
CA ALA A 416 -5.10 36.08 13.13
C ALA A 416 -5.47 35.33 11.84
N ILE A 417 -4.81 35.69 10.75
CA ILE A 417 -5.01 35.17 9.39
C ILE A 417 -4.96 33.65 9.36
N VAL A 418 -6.09 33.02 9.07
CA VAL A 418 -6.15 31.58 8.80
C VAL A 418 -5.66 31.34 7.37
N PRO A 419 -4.63 30.50 7.13
CA PRO A 419 -4.21 30.17 5.78
C PRO A 419 -5.39 29.53 5.02
N GLN A 420 -5.75 30.11 3.88
CA GLN A 420 -6.74 29.49 3.00
C GLN A 420 -6.13 28.21 2.41
N ARG A 421 -6.87 27.10 2.50
CA ARG A 421 -6.51 25.88 1.77
C ARG A 421 -6.60 26.18 0.27
N THR A 422 -5.51 26.06 -0.44
CA THR A 422 -5.55 25.96 -1.91
C THR A 422 -5.94 24.52 -2.26
N HIS A 423 -7.11 24.37 -2.89
CA HIS A 423 -7.60 23.11 -3.44
C HIS A 423 -6.78 22.65 -4.64
#